data_eca5ff9be193f30eee06d6b93a34fc45
#
_entry.id   eca5ff9be193f30eee06d6b93a34fc45
#
_cell.length_a   1.000
_cell.length_b   1.000
_cell.length_c   1.000
_cell.angle_alpha   90.00
_cell.angle_beta   90.00
_cell.angle_gamma   90.00
#
_symmetry.space_group_name_H-M   'P 1'
#
loop_
_entity.id
_entity.type
_entity.pdbx_description
1 polymer ?
#
loop_
_entity_poly.entity_id
_entity_poly.type
_entity_poly.pdbx_seq_one_letter_code
_entity_poly.pdbx_strand_id
1 'polypeptide(L)'
;ILVLSLLLPGLAFAQEPEGDFGVIQRTASTFLAGWSPVISADALYENLNDGDESNDPFILSVRSPEHYELGHVPGAINIPWRELAKEDSLAKLPTDRQIVVYCYTGHTGQVSATILGLLGYDVINLKWGMMGWSKNDEVLGLARFGPETDQRDYPLETEVNEATETYDYPVLDVGGEDARETIRLRADAILAEWSPTTTADAVFDILNDGDDTNDPVIVSVRSAEHYELGHVPGAINIPWKMIAEPDSLAQLPPDSPIVTYCYTGHTGQVAATVLGMLGYDVANMKFGMMAWTEDDDVLATARYDVETAADYTLEGTAAEAETGEEAAEEAAQPETMPETGGVPFPVEGLLIGFGALTAAAGAYLRRRKVA
;
A
#
# COMPACT_ATOMS: atom_id res chain seq x y z
N ILE A 1 -33.78 18.30 -56.22
CA ILE A 1 -33.37 18.59 -54.84
C ILE A 1 -32.90 17.25 -54.23
N LEU A 2 -31.59 17.10 -54.15
CA LEU A 2 -30.96 15.89 -53.55
C LEU A 2 -30.82 16.21 -52.05
N VAL A 3 -31.54 15.50 -51.20
CA VAL A 3 -31.37 15.56 -49.75
C VAL A 3 -30.22 14.64 -49.40
N LEU A 4 -29.07 15.23 -49.11
CA LEU A 4 -27.89 14.53 -48.59
C LEU A 4 -28.11 14.31 -47.08
N SER A 5 -28.57 13.15 -46.68
CA SER A 5 -28.60 12.73 -45.25
C SER A 5 -27.17 12.51 -44.78
N LEU A 6 -26.65 13.47 -44.01
CA LEU A 6 -25.45 13.26 -43.17
C LEU A 6 -25.80 12.23 -42.10
N LEU A 7 -25.32 11.00 -42.30
CA LEU A 7 -25.18 10.02 -41.19
C LEU A 7 -24.06 10.53 -40.27
N LEU A 8 -24.44 11.14 -39.15
CA LEU A 8 -23.52 11.31 -38.04
C LEU A 8 -23.14 9.89 -37.54
N PRO A 9 -21.85 9.61 -37.36
CA PRO A 9 -21.48 8.36 -36.66
C PRO A 9 -22.13 8.42 -35.29
N GLY A 10 -23.01 7.46 -35.01
CA GLY A 10 -23.59 7.32 -33.68
C GLY A 10 -22.44 7.01 -32.70
N LEU A 11 -22.32 7.83 -31.68
CA LEU A 11 -21.54 7.46 -30.50
C LEU A 11 -22.13 6.13 -30.00
N ALA A 12 -21.43 5.04 -30.21
CA ALA A 12 -21.75 3.78 -29.58
C ALA A 12 -21.39 3.96 -28.09
N PHE A 13 -22.42 4.17 -27.24
CA PHE A 13 -22.22 4.05 -25.81
C PHE A 13 -21.79 2.63 -25.49
N ALA A 14 -20.78 2.48 -24.61
CA ALA A 14 -20.42 1.16 -24.10
C ALA A 14 -21.68 0.48 -23.55
N GLN A 15 -21.84 -0.80 -23.84
CA GLN A 15 -22.96 -1.58 -23.31
C GLN A 15 -22.83 -1.63 -21.78
N GLU A 16 -23.95 -1.42 -21.05
CA GLU A 16 -23.94 -1.54 -19.58
C GLU A 16 -23.49 -2.93 -19.18
N PRO A 17 -22.49 -3.05 -18.26
CA PRO A 17 -22.00 -4.35 -17.81
C PRO A 17 -23.07 -5.17 -17.09
N GLU A 18 -23.14 -6.47 -17.40
CA GLU A 18 -24.10 -7.42 -16.84
C GLU A 18 -23.40 -8.50 -15.97
N GLY A 19 -24.21 -9.33 -15.30
CA GLY A 19 -23.73 -10.46 -14.48
C GLY A 19 -22.87 -10.01 -13.29
N ASP A 20 -21.94 -10.88 -12.86
CA ASP A 20 -21.08 -10.63 -11.70
C ASP A 20 -20.13 -9.47 -11.94
N PHE A 21 -19.65 -9.31 -13.18
CA PHE A 21 -18.86 -8.13 -13.57
C PHE A 21 -19.65 -6.84 -13.33
N GLY A 22 -20.90 -6.77 -13.82
CA GLY A 22 -21.74 -5.59 -13.64
C GLY A 22 -22.10 -5.31 -12.18
N VAL A 23 -22.24 -6.33 -11.35
CA VAL A 23 -22.45 -6.18 -9.88
C VAL A 23 -21.24 -5.49 -9.26
N ILE A 24 -20.04 -5.98 -9.51
CA ILE A 24 -18.80 -5.44 -8.96
C ILE A 24 -18.55 -4.04 -9.49
N GLN A 25 -18.72 -3.82 -10.79
CA GLN A 25 -18.53 -2.54 -11.47
C GLN A 25 -19.41 -1.44 -10.86
N ARG A 26 -20.73 -1.64 -10.76
CA ARG A 26 -21.64 -0.64 -10.19
C ARG A 26 -21.37 -0.35 -8.72
N THR A 27 -20.99 -1.37 -7.96
CA THR A 27 -20.59 -1.19 -6.55
C THR A 27 -19.33 -0.35 -6.46
N ALA A 28 -18.32 -0.63 -7.30
CA ALA A 28 -17.06 0.11 -7.33
C ALA A 28 -17.27 1.57 -7.76
N SER A 29 -18.01 1.83 -8.83
CA SER A 29 -18.34 3.19 -9.29
C SER A 29 -19.03 4.01 -8.18
N THR A 30 -20.04 3.42 -7.53
CA THR A 30 -20.76 4.07 -6.41
C THR A 30 -19.85 4.35 -5.22
N PHE A 31 -19.01 3.39 -4.83
CA PHE A 31 -18.08 3.53 -3.71
C PHE A 31 -17.02 4.61 -3.97
N LEU A 32 -16.37 4.59 -5.13
CA LEU A 32 -15.28 5.52 -5.46
C LEU A 32 -15.75 6.97 -5.55
N ALA A 33 -16.99 7.23 -5.98
CA ALA A 33 -17.52 8.57 -6.17
C ALA A 33 -17.44 9.45 -4.91
N GLY A 34 -17.74 8.88 -3.73
CA GLY A 34 -17.82 9.58 -2.44
C GLY A 34 -16.63 9.33 -1.50
N TRP A 35 -15.69 8.47 -1.88
CA TRP A 35 -14.68 8.00 -0.95
C TRP A 35 -13.42 8.88 -0.88
N SER A 36 -12.87 8.99 0.34
CA SER A 36 -11.54 9.56 0.61
C SER A 36 -10.63 8.44 1.08
N PRO A 37 -9.58 8.06 0.32
CA PRO A 37 -8.91 6.78 0.48
C PRO A 37 -7.87 6.72 1.61
N VAL A 38 -7.42 7.86 2.14
CA VAL A 38 -6.32 7.89 3.12
C VAL A 38 -6.51 8.89 4.24
N ILE A 39 -6.01 8.53 5.44
CA ILE A 39 -5.81 9.40 6.61
C ILE A 39 -4.29 9.49 6.90
N SER A 40 -3.80 10.63 7.38
CA SER A 40 -2.39 10.76 7.82
C SER A 40 -2.17 10.13 9.20
N ALA A 41 -0.91 9.81 9.51
CA ALA A 41 -0.55 9.32 10.84
C ALA A 41 -0.87 10.35 11.93
N ASP A 42 -0.61 11.65 11.66
CA ASP A 42 -0.90 12.72 12.61
C ASP A 42 -2.40 12.82 12.92
N ALA A 43 -3.24 12.81 11.88
CA ALA A 43 -4.69 12.91 12.06
C ALA A 43 -5.26 11.70 12.81
N LEU A 44 -4.73 10.50 12.58
CA LEU A 44 -5.12 9.31 13.33
C LEU A 44 -4.64 9.41 14.79
N TYR A 45 -3.39 9.83 15.02
CA TYR A 45 -2.84 9.99 16.36
C TYR A 45 -3.61 11.04 17.17
N GLU A 46 -3.93 12.20 16.57
CA GLU A 46 -4.72 13.24 17.21
C GLU A 46 -6.11 12.72 17.61
N ASN A 47 -6.78 11.96 16.73
CA ASN A 47 -8.10 11.40 17.04
C ASN A 47 -8.03 10.39 18.19
N LEU A 48 -7.05 9.46 18.18
CA LEU A 48 -6.88 8.47 19.26
C LEU A 48 -6.46 9.08 20.61
N ASN A 49 -6.05 10.35 20.65
CA ASN A 49 -5.55 11.03 21.86
C ASN A 49 -6.30 12.32 22.20
N ASP A 50 -7.47 12.58 21.60
CA ASP A 50 -8.28 13.77 21.86
C ASP A 50 -9.09 13.68 23.16
N GLY A 51 -9.17 12.50 23.78
CA GLY A 51 -9.88 12.21 25.01
C GLY A 51 -11.35 11.87 24.82
N ASP A 52 -11.81 11.65 23.57
CA ASP A 52 -13.16 11.22 23.21
C ASP A 52 -13.15 9.83 22.57
N GLU A 53 -13.10 8.77 23.35
CA GLU A 53 -13.12 7.38 22.88
C GLU A 53 -14.36 7.03 22.03
N SER A 54 -15.38 7.90 22.01
CA SER A 54 -16.61 7.63 21.23
C SER A 54 -16.44 7.86 19.72
N ASN A 55 -15.41 8.61 19.33
CA ASN A 55 -15.07 8.89 17.93
C ASN A 55 -13.89 8.06 17.42
N ASP A 56 -13.26 7.25 18.28
CA ASP A 56 -12.10 6.44 17.92
C ASP A 56 -12.45 5.43 16.83
N PRO A 57 -11.67 5.36 15.74
CA PRO A 57 -11.86 4.35 14.72
C PRO A 57 -11.41 2.97 15.22
N PHE A 58 -11.88 1.93 14.56
CA PHE A 58 -11.36 0.59 14.75
C PHE A 58 -10.06 0.42 13.95
N ILE A 59 -8.97 0.02 14.59
CA ILE A 59 -7.66 -0.08 13.94
C ILE A 59 -7.39 -1.52 13.49
N LEU A 60 -7.08 -1.69 12.20
CA LEU A 60 -6.83 -2.98 11.59
C LEU A 60 -5.44 -3.05 10.94
N SER A 61 -4.54 -3.83 11.52
CA SER A 61 -3.28 -4.22 10.89
C SER A 61 -3.49 -5.36 9.91
N VAL A 62 -3.05 -5.18 8.65
CA VAL A 62 -3.09 -6.24 7.64
C VAL A 62 -1.70 -6.79 7.32
N ARG A 63 -0.73 -6.58 8.21
CA ARG A 63 0.64 -7.12 8.14
C ARG A 63 0.66 -8.61 8.53
N SER A 64 1.84 -9.24 8.40
CA SER A 64 2.02 -10.58 8.96
C SER A 64 1.90 -10.56 10.49
N PRO A 65 1.47 -11.66 11.12
CA PRO A 65 1.39 -11.76 12.57
C PRO A 65 2.73 -11.47 13.26
N GLU A 66 3.83 -11.95 12.70
CA GLU A 66 5.17 -11.78 13.26
C GLU A 66 5.56 -10.30 13.34
N HIS A 67 5.31 -9.54 12.28
CA HIS A 67 5.60 -8.09 12.26
C HIS A 67 4.61 -7.28 13.09
N TYR A 68 3.39 -7.78 13.25
CA TYR A 68 2.41 -7.16 14.15
C TYR A 68 2.84 -7.31 15.62
N GLU A 69 3.33 -8.49 16.02
CA GLU A 69 3.82 -8.77 17.38
C GLU A 69 5.05 -7.95 17.76
N LEU A 70 5.92 -7.62 16.77
CA LEU A 70 7.07 -6.74 17.01
C LEU A 70 6.63 -5.33 17.45
N GLY A 71 5.61 -4.78 16.79
CA GLY A 71 5.06 -3.48 17.13
C GLY A 71 3.93 -3.08 16.21
N HIS A 72 2.89 -2.49 16.77
CA HIS A 72 1.68 -2.08 16.05
C HIS A 72 1.07 -0.80 16.63
N VAL A 73 0.18 -0.17 15.86
CA VAL A 73 -0.59 0.98 16.31
C VAL A 73 -1.43 0.58 17.52
N PRO A 74 -1.42 1.34 18.63
CA PRO A 74 -2.15 1.00 19.85
C PRO A 74 -3.62 0.65 19.60
N GLY A 75 -4.09 -0.42 20.23
CA GLY A 75 -5.47 -0.91 20.11
C GLY A 75 -5.80 -1.63 18.78
N ALA A 76 -4.83 -1.83 17.89
CA ALA A 76 -5.07 -2.53 16.63
C ALA A 76 -5.31 -4.02 16.84
N ILE A 77 -6.14 -4.63 15.98
CA ILE A 77 -6.13 -6.08 15.77
C ILE A 77 -5.37 -6.45 14.50
N ASN A 78 -5.00 -7.71 14.36
CA ASN A 78 -4.32 -8.22 13.17
C ASN A 78 -5.18 -9.21 12.40
N ILE A 79 -5.36 -8.93 11.10
CA ILE A 79 -5.89 -9.86 10.08
C ILE A 79 -5.00 -9.70 8.85
N PRO A 80 -4.13 -10.68 8.53
CA PRO A 80 -3.29 -10.59 7.33
C PRO A 80 -4.13 -10.32 6.08
N TRP A 81 -3.66 -9.44 5.19
CA TRP A 81 -4.46 -8.97 4.04
C TRP A 81 -5.02 -10.08 3.15
N ARG A 82 -4.29 -11.21 3.02
CA ARG A 82 -4.74 -12.37 2.24
C ARG A 82 -5.88 -13.16 2.90
N GLU A 83 -6.10 -12.94 4.19
CA GLU A 83 -7.16 -13.60 4.97
C GLU A 83 -8.40 -12.71 5.12
N LEU A 84 -8.34 -11.48 4.59
CA LEU A 84 -9.30 -10.43 4.91
C LEU A 84 -10.74 -10.77 4.49
N ALA A 85 -10.92 -11.34 3.29
CA ALA A 85 -12.25 -11.63 2.73
C ALA A 85 -12.87 -12.94 3.24
N LYS A 86 -12.21 -13.65 4.15
CA LYS A 86 -12.77 -14.84 4.80
C LYS A 86 -13.90 -14.45 5.77
N GLU A 87 -14.94 -15.26 5.85
CA GLU A 87 -16.09 -15.01 6.72
C GLU A 87 -15.68 -14.79 8.18
N ASP A 88 -14.79 -15.65 8.71
CA ASP A 88 -14.31 -15.56 10.09
C ASP A 88 -13.49 -14.28 10.34
N SER A 89 -12.87 -13.72 9.31
CA SER A 89 -12.14 -12.45 9.38
C SER A 89 -13.11 -11.28 9.39
N LEU A 90 -14.07 -11.26 8.46
CA LEU A 90 -15.08 -10.21 8.36
C LEU A 90 -15.98 -10.16 9.61
N ALA A 91 -16.25 -11.31 10.24
CA ALA A 91 -17.04 -11.39 11.47
C ALA A 91 -16.40 -10.68 12.68
N LYS A 92 -15.09 -10.37 12.62
CA LYS A 92 -14.35 -9.62 13.66
C LYS A 92 -14.46 -8.11 13.49
N LEU A 93 -14.93 -7.63 12.34
CA LEU A 93 -14.93 -6.22 11.98
C LEU A 93 -16.26 -5.56 12.39
N PRO A 94 -16.21 -4.34 12.98
CA PRO A 94 -17.41 -3.58 13.31
C PRO A 94 -18.10 -3.07 12.04
N THR A 95 -19.42 -2.90 12.08
CA THR A 95 -20.23 -2.33 11.00
C THR A 95 -20.80 -0.96 11.35
N ASP A 96 -20.53 -0.45 12.54
CA ASP A 96 -21.13 0.73 13.15
C ASP A 96 -20.15 1.87 13.40
N ARG A 97 -18.87 1.68 13.05
CA ARG A 97 -17.83 2.73 13.13
C ARG A 97 -16.79 2.55 12.03
N GLN A 98 -16.04 3.63 11.79
CA GLN A 98 -14.98 3.65 10.79
C GLN A 98 -13.85 2.69 11.14
N ILE A 99 -13.30 2.03 10.13
CA ILE A 99 -12.13 1.16 10.22
C ILE A 99 -10.94 1.89 9.59
N VAL A 100 -9.85 2.07 10.32
CA VAL A 100 -8.56 2.50 9.77
C VAL A 100 -7.70 1.27 9.54
N VAL A 101 -7.44 0.97 8.28
CA VAL A 101 -6.58 -0.15 7.87
C VAL A 101 -5.17 0.33 7.66
N TYR A 102 -4.16 -0.46 8.05
CA TYR A 102 -2.78 -0.18 7.72
C TYR A 102 -1.96 -1.43 7.44
N CYS A 103 -0.97 -1.28 6.56
CA CYS A 103 0.05 -2.28 6.30
C CYS A 103 1.45 -1.72 6.59
N TYR A 104 2.44 -2.10 5.81
CA TYR A 104 3.83 -1.60 5.93
C TYR A 104 4.02 -0.20 5.35
N THR A 105 3.63 0.00 4.08
CA THR A 105 3.87 1.20 3.27
C THR A 105 2.60 1.81 2.67
N GLY A 106 1.43 1.33 3.09
CA GLY A 106 0.12 1.80 2.62
C GLY A 106 -0.47 1.05 1.41
N HIS A 107 0.29 0.21 0.69
CA HIS A 107 -0.18 -0.43 -0.54
C HIS A 107 -1.17 -1.58 -0.29
N THR A 108 -0.77 -2.64 0.44
CA THR A 108 -1.71 -3.74 0.79
C THR A 108 -2.78 -3.29 1.77
N GLY A 109 -2.54 -2.24 2.55
CA GLY A 109 -3.57 -1.54 3.32
C GLY A 109 -4.63 -0.93 2.39
N GLN A 110 -4.22 -0.37 1.26
CA GLN A 110 -5.14 0.18 0.27
C GLN A 110 -5.93 -0.90 -0.46
N VAL A 111 -5.33 -2.06 -0.77
CA VAL A 111 -6.06 -3.24 -1.24
C VAL A 111 -7.17 -3.60 -0.27
N SER A 112 -6.82 -3.74 1.00
CA SER A 112 -7.75 -4.12 2.08
C SER A 112 -8.86 -3.09 2.27
N ALA A 113 -8.53 -1.79 2.30
CA ALA A 113 -9.50 -0.72 2.43
C ALA A 113 -10.47 -0.68 1.23
N THR A 114 -9.98 -0.86 0.01
CA THR A 114 -10.82 -0.89 -1.19
C THR A 114 -11.80 -2.08 -1.13
N ILE A 115 -11.34 -3.28 -0.80
CA ILE A 115 -12.19 -4.47 -0.68
C ILE A 115 -13.24 -4.30 0.43
N LEU A 116 -12.85 -3.82 1.60
CA LEU A 116 -13.81 -3.56 2.69
C LEU A 116 -14.84 -2.51 2.31
N GLY A 117 -14.44 -1.45 1.60
CA GLY A 117 -15.36 -0.46 1.09
C GLY A 117 -16.36 -1.03 0.09
N LEU A 118 -15.94 -1.90 -0.83
CA LEU A 118 -16.82 -2.63 -1.75
C LEU A 118 -17.79 -3.56 -0.99
N LEU A 119 -17.39 -4.10 0.16
CA LEU A 119 -18.23 -4.88 1.06
C LEU A 119 -19.15 -4.02 1.95
N GLY A 120 -19.10 -2.69 1.84
CA GLY A 120 -19.97 -1.75 2.52
C GLY A 120 -19.52 -1.30 3.92
N TYR A 121 -18.25 -1.52 4.29
CA TYR A 121 -17.68 -0.97 5.51
C TYR A 121 -17.31 0.51 5.34
N ASP A 122 -17.47 1.30 6.39
CA ASP A 122 -16.84 2.63 6.48
C ASP A 122 -15.35 2.43 6.79
N VAL A 123 -14.50 2.71 5.81
CA VAL A 123 -13.08 2.35 5.87
C VAL A 123 -12.20 3.41 5.24
N ILE A 124 -11.03 3.59 5.81
CA ILE A 124 -9.97 4.47 5.31
C ILE A 124 -8.61 3.79 5.54
N ASN A 125 -7.62 4.07 4.68
CA ASN A 125 -6.28 3.52 4.82
C ASN A 125 -5.33 4.53 5.47
N LEU A 126 -4.47 4.08 6.40
CA LEU A 126 -3.39 4.89 6.93
C LEU A 126 -2.34 5.13 5.84
N LYS A 127 -2.17 6.40 5.44
CA LYS A 127 -1.18 6.82 4.45
C LYS A 127 0.22 6.41 4.93
N TRP A 128 0.97 5.73 4.08
CA TRP A 128 2.28 5.16 4.37
C TRP A 128 2.30 4.00 5.37
N GLY A 129 1.17 3.60 5.96
CA GLY A 129 1.10 2.49 6.93
C GLY A 129 2.06 2.66 8.10
N MET A 130 2.72 1.57 8.52
CA MET A 130 3.75 1.63 9.58
C MET A 130 4.92 2.54 9.25
N MET A 131 5.29 2.67 7.98
CA MET A 131 6.34 3.59 7.53
C MET A 131 6.03 5.04 7.86
N GLY A 132 4.74 5.42 7.90
CA GLY A 132 4.27 6.74 8.28
C GLY A 132 4.05 6.92 9.79
N TRP A 133 3.86 5.82 10.53
CA TRP A 133 3.55 5.83 11.95
C TRP A 133 4.78 5.80 12.85
N SER A 134 5.82 5.04 12.47
CA SER A 134 7.03 4.87 13.27
C SER A 134 8.30 4.96 12.44
N LYS A 135 9.36 5.50 13.05
CA LYS A 135 10.72 5.52 12.48
C LYS A 135 11.52 4.25 12.79
N ASN A 136 11.01 3.37 13.65
CA ASN A 136 11.68 2.13 14.01
C ASN A 136 11.59 1.11 12.85
N ASP A 137 12.71 0.82 12.19
CA ASP A 137 12.79 -0.10 11.06
C ASP A 137 12.60 -1.57 11.46
N GLU A 138 12.85 -1.94 12.72
CA GLU A 138 12.62 -3.30 13.22
C GLU A 138 11.13 -3.66 13.19
N VAL A 139 10.24 -2.71 13.59
CA VAL A 139 8.79 -2.93 13.54
C VAL A 139 8.21 -2.77 12.13
N LEU A 140 8.91 -2.11 11.22
CA LEU A 140 8.46 -2.00 9.84
C LEU A 140 8.49 -3.35 9.13
N GLY A 141 9.50 -4.19 9.38
CA GLY A 141 9.59 -5.55 8.85
C GLY A 141 9.94 -5.66 7.37
N LEU A 142 10.21 -4.54 6.71
CA LEU A 142 10.69 -4.45 5.32
C LEU A 142 11.43 -3.11 5.13
N ALA A 143 12.14 -2.95 4.02
CA ALA A 143 12.84 -1.71 3.72
C ALA A 143 11.85 -0.54 3.58
N ARG A 144 12.19 0.57 4.25
CA ARG A 144 11.53 1.87 4.11
C ARG A 144 11.80 2.44 2.72
N PHE A 145 10.90 3.25 2.17
CA PHE A 145 11.21 4.01 0.97
C PHE A 145 12.43 4.89 1.21
N GLY A 146 13.40 4.77 0.33
CA GLY A 146 14.60 5.60 0.31
C GLY A 146 14.83 6.22 -1.06
N PRO A 147 15.16 7.53 -1.14
CA PRO A 147 15.43 8.16 -2.43
C PRO A 147 16.54 7.43 -3.23
N GLU A 148 17.59 6.97 -2.56
CA GLU A 148 18.71 6.30 -3.22
C GLU A 148 18.37 4.88 -3.72
N THR A 149 17.37 4.22 -3.13
CA THR A 149 17.01 2.84 -3.43
C THR A 149 15.79 2.69 -4.31
N ASP A 150 14.80 3.57 -4.13
CA ASP A 150 13.46 3.41 -4.72
C ASP A 150 13.09 4.51 -5.71
N GLN A 151 13.84 5.63 -5.75
CA GLN A 151 13.58 6.73 -6.66
C GLN A 151 14.49 6.63 -7.87
N ARG A 152 13.96 6.99 -9.04
CA ARG A 152 14.65 7.05 -10.33
C ARG A 152 14.36 8.37 -11.01
N ASP A 153 15.09 8.66 -12.07
CA ASP A 153 14.84 9.77 -12.98
C ASP A 153 14.69 9.20 -14.40
N TYR A 154 13.64 8.41 -14.58
CA TYR A 154 13.30 7.79 -15.85
C TYR A 154 12.66 8.79 -16.81
N PRO A 155 12.72 8.53 -18.14
CA PRO A 155 12.11 9.39 -19.15
C PRO A 155 10.64 9.67 -18.87
N LEU A 156 10.23 10.88 -19.21
CA LEU A 156 8.85 11.35 -19.14
C LEU A 156 8.35 11.67 -20.54
N GLU A 157 7.06 11.46 -20.75
CA GLU A 157 6.31 11.91 -21.92
C GLU A 157 5.35 13.01 -21.50
N THR A 158 5.08 13.98 -22.38
CA THR A 158 4.14 15.10 -22.14
C THR A 158 3.05 15.17 -23.20
N GLU A 159 3.15 14.36 -24.28
CA GLU A 159 2.10 14.26 -25.27
C GLU A 159 0.99 13.35 -24.74
N VAL A 160 -0.29 13.79 -24.86
CA VAL A 160 -1.42 13.02 -24.36
C VAL A 160 -1.65 11.79 -25.23
N ASN A 161 -1.65 10.64 -24.63
CA ASN A 161 -2.01 9.37 -25.27
C ASN A 161 -3.51 9.10 -25.07
N GLU A 162 -4.20 8.78 -26.14
CA GLU A 162 -5.61 8.38 -26.11
C GLU A 162 -5.72 6.88 -26.44
N ALA A 163 -6.65 6.19 -25.79
CA ALA A 163 -7.01 4.83 -26.20
C ALA A 163 -7.66 4.88 -27.58
N THR A 164 -7.10 4.10 -28.51
CA THR A 164 -7.55 4.10 -29.93
C THR A 164 -8.55 2.99 -30.23
N GLU A 165 -8.70 2.06 -29.32
CA GLU A 165 -9.57 0.87 -29.45
C GLU A 165 -10.54 0.78 -28.29
N THR A 166 -11.61 0.05 -28.48
CA THR A 166 -12.57 -0.31 -27.44
C THR A 166 -12.66 -1.83 -27.34
N TYR A 167 -12.75 -2.32 -26.12
CA TYR A 167 -12.70 -3.75 -25.80
C TYR A 167 -13.98 -4.20 -25.09
N ASP A 168 -14.29 -5.47 -25.21
CA ASP A 168 -15.28 -6.13 -24.38
C ASP A 168 -14.74 -6.30 -22.96
N TYR A 169 -15.63 -6.39 -21.97
CA TYR A 169 -15.25 -6.58 -20.58
C TYR A 169 -14.83 -8.02 -20.28
N PRO A 170 -13.98 -8.26 -19.26
CA PRO A 170 -13.72 -9.60 -18.76
C PRO A 170 -15.01 -10.33 -18.38
N VAL A 171 -15.04 -11.64 -18.61
CA VAL A 171 -16.16 -12.49 -18.19
C VAL A 171 -15.89 -12.99 -16.77
N LEU A 172 -16.80 -12.71 -15.85
CA LEU A 172 -16.76 -13.20 -14.47
C LEU A 172 -17.94 -14.16 -14.21
N ASP A 173 -17.61 -15.28 -13.60
CA ASP A 173 -18.59 -16.26 -13.05
C ASP A 173 -18.15 -16.59 -11.62
N VAL A 174 -18.62 -15.81 -10.66
CA VAL A 174 -18.24 -15.90 -9.25
C VAL A 174 -19.23 -16.78 -8.47
N GLY A 175 -20.53 -16.72 -8.83
CA GLY A 175 -21.57 -17.54 -8.25
C GLY A 175 -22.09 -17.10 -6.88
N GLY A 176 -21.96 -15.82 -6.53
CA GLY A 176 -22.54 -15.28 -5.29
C GLY A 176 -24.07 -15.23 -5.32
N GLU A 177 -24.71 -15.44 -4.18
CA GLU A 177 -26.19 -15.40 -4.04
C GLU A 177 -26.73 -13.96 -4.10
N ASP A 178 -25.89 -12.98 -3.69
CA ASP A 178 -26.18 -11.55 -3.75
C ASP A 178 -24.90 -10.73 -4.06
N ALA A 179 -25.06 -9.42 -4.17
CA ALA A 179 -23.93 -8.52 -4.50
C ALA A 179 -22.79 -8.59 -3.48
N ARG A 180 -23.10 -8.64 -2.18
CA ARG A 180 -22.10 -8.70 -1.13
C ARG A 180 -21.34 -10.03 -1.17
N GLU A 181 -22.04 -11.12 -1.37
CA GLU A 181 -21.43 -12.45 -1.48
C GLU A 181 -20.59 -12.59 -2.75
N THR A 182 -21.07 -12.08 -3.89
CA THR A 182 -20.28 -12.01 -5.13
C THR A 182 -18.96 -11.26 -4.90
N ILE A 183 -18.99 -10.08 -4.26
CA ILE A 183 -17.79 -9.29 -3.96
C ILE A 183 -16.87 -10.06 -3.00
N ARG A 184 -17.41 -10.67 -1.95
CA ARG A 184 -16.64 -11.44 -0.96
C ARG A 184 -15.92 -12.62 -1.59
N LEU A 185 -16.63 -13.44 -2.36
CA LEU A 185 -16.05 -14.61 -3.04
C LEU A 185 -14.97 -14.20 -4.05
N ARG A 186 -15.24 -13.14 -4.81
CA ARG A 186 -14.24 -12.61 -5.75
C ARG A 186 -13.00 -12.08 -5.03
N ALA A 187 -13.18 -11.35 -3.93
CA ALA A 187 -12.08 -10.84 -3.11
C ALA A 187 -11.25 -11.99 -2.52
N ASP A 188 -11.89 -13.01 -1.93
CA ASP A 188 -11.18 -14.17 -1.38
C ASP A 188 -10.36 -14.88 -2.45
N ALA A 189 -10.91 -15.06 -3.66
CA ALA A 189 -10.22 -15.69 -4.77
C ALA A 189 -8.98 -14.88 -5.23
N ILE A 190 -9.11 -13.56 -5.42
CA ILE A 190 -7.96 -12.77 -5.88
C ILE A 190 -6.89 -12.60 -4.80
N LEU A 191 -7.28 -12.43 -3.55
CA LEU A 191 -6.33 -12.23 -2.45
C LEU A 191 -5.43 -13.45 -2.22
N ALA A 192 -5.88 -14.65 -2.59
CA ALA A 192 -5.12 -15.88 -2.41
C ALA A 192 -3.80 -15.88 -3.21
N GLU A 193 -3.80 -15.40 -4.46
CA GLU A 193 -2.68 -15.56 -5.40
C GLU A 193 -2.16 -14.25 -6.00
N TRP A 194 -2.93 -13.17 -5.93
CA TRP A 194 -2.60 -11.92 -6.60
C TRP A 194 -1.32 -11.26 -6.08
N SER A 195 -0.53 -10.73 -7.02
CA SER A 195 0.63 -9.88 -6.76
C SER A 195 0.28 -8.43 -7.12
N PRO A 196 -0.19 -7.62 -6.14
CA PRO A 196 -0.84 -6.34 -6.40
C PRO A 196 0.12 -5.21 -6.78
N THR A 197 1.44 -5.42 -6.72
CA THR A 197 2.42 -4.36 -6.95
C THR A 197 3.57 -4.81 -7.86
N THR A 198 4.06 -3.85 -8.64
CA THR A 198 5.33 -3.91 -9.37
C THR A 198 6.22 -2.74 -8.99
N THR A 199 7.47 -2.67 -9.44
CA THR A 199 8.39 -1.56 -9.17
C THR A 199 8.56 -0.67 -10.40
N ALA A 200 9.04 0.58 -10.20
CA ALA A 200 9.38 1.47 -11.31
C ALA A 200 10.47 0.85 -12.21
N ASP A 201 11.47 0.16 -11.62
CA ASP A 201 12.51 -0.53 -12.38
C ASP A 201 11.93 -1.63 -13.28
N ALA A 202 11.04 -2.47 -12.75
CA ALA A 202 10.42 -3.54 -13.53
C ALA A 202 9.54 -3.00 -14.68
N VAL A 203 8.85 -1.88 -14.45
CA VAL A 203 8.08 -1.20 -15.50
C VAL A 203 9.01 -0.61 -16.54
N PHE A 204 10.09 0.05 -16.13
CA PHE A 204 11.06 0.62 -17.07
C PHE A 204 11.73 -0.48 -17.90
N ASP A 205 12.17 -1.56 -17.27
CA ASP A 205 12.85 -2.66 -17.94
C ASP A 205 11.97 -3.33 -18.99
N ILE A 206 10.70 -3.61 -18.69
CA ILE A 206 9.80 -4.26 -19.65
C ILE A 206 9.47 -3.34 -20.84
N LEU A 207 9.27 -2.04 -20.61
CA LEU A 207 9.03 -1.06 -21.66
C LEU A 207 10.27 -0.79 -22.55
N ASN A 208 11.47 -1.28 -22.18
CA ASN A 208 12.72 -1.03 -22.89
C ASN A 208 13.50 -2.30 -23.24
N ASP A 209 12.88 -3.48 -23.16
CA ASP A 209 13.54 -4.75 -23.47
C ASP A 209 13.64 -5.02 -24.99
N GLY A 210 12.93 -4.24 -25.80
CA GLY A 210 12.89 -4.32 -27.25
C GLY A 210 11.89 -5.32 -27.80
N ASP A 211 10.93 -5.78 -26.98
CA ASP A 211 9.80 -6.63 -27.34
C ASP A 211 8.46 -5.97 -26.99
N ASP A 212 7.97 -5.11 -27.87
CA ASP A 212 6.70 -4.38 -27.69
C ASP A 212 5.47 -5.32 -27.52
N THR A 213 5.62 -6.65 -27.73
CA THR A 213 4.50 -7.61 -27.62
C THR A 213 4.20 -8.03 -26.18
N ASN A 214 5.10 -7.79 -25.27
CA ASN A 214 4.95 -8.09 -23.84
C ASN A 214 4.68 -6.84 -22.99
N ASP A 215 4.65 -5.64 -23.61
CA ASP A 215 4.44 -4.39 -22.89
C ASP A 215 3.06 -4.35 -22.23
N PRO A 216 2.98 -3.99 -20.94
CA PRO A 216 1.71 -3.78 -20.27
C PRO A 216 1.06 -2.47 -20.73
N VAL A 217 -0.27 -2.40 -20.66
CA VAL A 217 -0.98 -1.13 -20.77
C VAL A 217 -0.71 -0.29 -19.53
N ILE A 218 -0.11 0.86 -19.71
CA ILE A 218 0.21 1.77 -18.60
C ILE A 218 -0.94 2.76 -18.38
N VAL A 219 -1.45 2.84 -17.15
CA VAL A 219 -2.59 3.71 -16.81
C VAL A 219 -2.20 4.68 -15.70
N SER A 220 -2.07 5.95 -16.06
CA SER A 220 -1.99 7.05 -15.10
C SER A 220 -3.36 7.29 -14.48
N VAL A 221 -3.49 7.16 -13.17
CA VAL A 221 -4.75 7.45 -12.48
C VAL A 221 -4.73 8.81 -11.77
N ARG A 222 -3.80 9.68 -12.15
CA ARG A 222 -3.70 11.07 -11.68
C ARG A 222 -4.76 11.96 -12.34
N SER A 223 -4.87 13.20 -11.89
CA SER A 223 -5.66 14.19 -12.63
C SER A 223 -5.08 14.43 -14.03
N ALA A 224 -5.92 14.80 -14.99
CA ALA A 224 -5.48 15.12 -16.34
C ALA A 224 -4.42 16.24 -16.36
N GLU A 225 -4.61 17.28 -15.56
CA GLU A 225 -3.65 18.38 -15.42
C GLU A 225 -2.24 17.91 -15.01
N HIS A 226 -2.15 17.00 -14.04
CA HIS A 226 -0.85 16.48 -13.60
C HIS A 226 -0.28 15.41 -14.53
N TYR A 227 -1.13 14.73 -15.30
CA TYR A 227 -0.67 13.82 -16.35
C TYR A 227 0.01 14.60 -17.49
N GLU A 228 -0.54 15.74 -17.89
CA GLU A 228 0.02 16.61 -18.93
C GLU A 228 1.37 17.25 -18.54
N LEU A 229 1.67 17.40 -17.25
CA LEU A 229 2.99 17.87 -16.79
C LEU A 229 4.12 16.89 -17.11
N GLY A 230 3.78 15.60 -17.18
CA GLY A 230 4.70 14.52 -17.47
C GLY A 230 4.18 13.19 -16.92
N HIS A 231 4.36 12.12 -17.67
CA HIS A 231 3.87 10.80 -17.35
C HIS A 231 4.82 9.71 -17.86
N VAL A 232 4.60 8.46 -17.42
CA VAL A 232 5.31 7.29 -17.92
C VAL A 232 5.06 7.16 -19.43
N PRO A 233 6.08 7.01 -20.28
CA PRO A 233 5.91 6.91 -21.73
C PRO A 233 4.87 5.86 -22.13
N GLY A 234 4.00 6.21 -23.07
CA GLY A 234 2.91 5.36 -23.55
C GLY A 234 1.69 5.23 -22.62
N ALA A 235 1.70 5.85 -21.44
CA ALA A 235 0.58 5.77 -20.51
C ALA A 235 -0.65 6.51 -21.04
N ILE A 236 -1.83 5.91 -20.86
CA ILE A 236 -3.12 6.62 -20.98
C ILE A 236 -3.55 7.19 -19.64
N ASN A 237 -4.47 8.16 -19.62
CA ASN A 237 -4.97 8.77 -18.40
C ASN A 237 -6.43 8.41 -18.10
N ILE A 238 -6.66 7.72 -17.00
CA ILE A 238 -7.99 7.44 -16.45
C ILE A 238 -7.98 7.79 -14.96
N PRO A 239 -8.49 8.95 -14.53
CA PRO A 239 -8.48 9.34 -13.12
C PRO A 239 -9.08 8.27 -12.22
N TRP A 240 -8.47 7.98 -11.06
CA TRP A 240 -8.81 6.83 -10.22
C TRP A 240 -10.30 6.71 -9.84
N LYS A 241 -11.02 7.83 -9.70
CA LYS A 241 -12.46 7.82 -9.42
C LYS A 241 -13.30 7.38 -10.61
N MET A 242 -12.73 7.45 -11.82
CA MET A 242 -13.39 7.08 -13.06
C MET A 242 -13.04 5.65 -13.50
N ILE A 243 -12.14 4.96 -12.78
CA ILE A 243 -11.61 3.67 -13.24
C ILE A 243 -12.67 2.57 -13.37
N ALA A 244 -13.77 2.66 -12.62
CA ALA A 244 -14.88 1.72 -12.69
C ALA A 244 -16.01 2.16 -13.65
N GLU A 245 -15.89 3.30 -14.33
CA GLU A 245 -16.91 3.75 -15.28
C GLU A 245 -16.88 2.90 -16.57
N PRO A 246 -18.03 2.55 -17.16
CA PRO A 246 -18.09 1.71 -18.36
C PRO A 246 -17.22 2.21 -19.50
N ASP A 247 -17.25 3.53 -19.79
CA ASP A 247 -16.45 4.12 -20.85
C ASP A 247 -14.92 4.06 -20.56
N SER A 248 -14.52 4.07 -19.29
CA SER A 248 -13.13 3.90 -18.88
C SER A 248 -12.68 2.42 -19.03
N LEU A 249 -13.52 1.51 -18.60
CA LEU A 249 -13.23 0.06 -18.68
C LEU A 249 -13.17 -0.43 -20.14
N ALA A 250 -13.98 0.15 -21.02
CA ALA A 250 -13.96 -0.17 -22.45
C ALA A 250 -12.63 0.22 -23.14
N GLN A 251 -11.79 1.05 -22.54
CA GLN A 251 -10.47 1.42 -23.03
C GLN A 251 -9.38 0.38 -22.65
N LEU A 252 -9.70 -0.59 -21.81
CA LEU A 252 -8.73 -1.52 -21.24
C LEU A 252 -8.87 -2.92 -21.85
N PRO A 253 -7.80 -3.47 -22.48
CA PRO A 253 -7.86 -4.81 -23.04
C PRO A 253 -7.94 -5.86 -21.91
N PRO A 254 -8.88 -6.82 -21.99
CA PRO A 254 -9.07 -7.83 -20.96
C PRO A 254 -7.95 -8.87 -20.87
N ASP A 255 -7.23 -9.07 -21.98
CA ASP A 255 -6.24 -10.13 -22.15
C ASP A 255 -4.78 -9.62 -22.09
N SER A 256 -4.56 -8.35 -21.74
CA SER A 256 -3.23 -7.75 -21.62
C SER A 256 -2.94 -7.34 -20.17
N PRO A 257 -1.69 -7.49 -19.70
CA PRO A 257 -1.29 -6.96 -18.41
C PRO A 257 -1.50 -5.44 -18.33
N ILE A 258 -1.92 -4.95 -17.19
CA ILE A 258 -2.13 -3.52 -16.91
C ILE A 258 -1.26 -3.09 -15.75
N VAL A 259 -0.60 -1.95 -15.88
CA VAL A 259 0.09 -1.30 -14.75
C VAL A 259 -0.56 0.04 -14.48
N THR A 260 -1.16 0.17 -13.30
CA THR A 260 -1.66 1.46 -12.82
C THR A 260 -0.60 2.20 -12.01
N TYR A 261 -0.64 3.53 -12.02
CA TYR A 261 0.16 4.34 -11.12
C TYR A 261 -0.51 5.68 -10.82
N CYS A 262 -0.22 6.23 -9.64
CA CYS A 262 -0.62 7.57 -9.27
C CYS A 262 0.61 8.40 -8.86
N TYR A 263 0.46 9.30 -7.90
CA TYR A 263 1.56 10.10 -7.35
C TYR A 263 2.51 9.27 -6.46
N THR A 264 1.95 8.58 -5.48
CA THR A 264 2.65 7.90 -4.38
C THR A 264 2.26 6.43 -4.21
N GLY A 265 1.53 5.87 -5.18
CA GLY A 265 1.11 4.47 -5.22
C GLY A 265 -0.24 4.17 -4.54
N HIS A 266 -0.82 5.08 -3.73
CA HIS A 266 -2.06 4.78 -2.98
C HIS A 266 -3.30 4.71 -3.88
N THR A 267 -3.65 5.78 -4.60
CA THR A 267 -4.82 5.75 -5.49
C THR A 267 -4.59 4.88 -6.74
N GLY A 268 -3.32 4.66 -7.13
CA GLY A 268 -2.95 3.61 -8.09
C GLY A 268 -3.35 2.23 -7.60
N GLN A 269 -3.12 1.95 -6.31
CA GLN A 269 -3.52 0.68 -5.71
C GLN A 269 -5.04 0.51 -5.59
N VAL A 270 -5.79 1.61 -5.38
CA VAL A 270 -7.27 1.58 -5.47
C VAL A 270 -7.69 1.10 -6.85
N ALA A 271 -7.16 1.76 -7.91
CA ALA A 271 -7.49 1.42 -9.28
C ALA A 271 -7.10 -0.04 -9.64
N ALA A 272 -5.89 -0.47 -9.26
CA ALA A 272 -5.47 -1.85 -9.45
C ALA A 272 -6.40 -2.85 -8.74
N THR A 273 -6.83 -2.53 -7.51
CA THR A 273 -7.72 -3.42 -6.76
C THR A 273 -9.09 -3.53 -7.44
N VAL A 274 -9.66 -2.42 -7.89
CA VAL A 274 -10.93 -2.42 -8.61
C VAL A 274 -10.81 -3.23 -9.91
N LEU A 275 -9.76 -2.98 -10.71
CA LEU A 275 -9.53 -3.73 -11.96
C LEU A 275 -9.30 -5.23 -11.70
N GLY A 276 -8.53 -5.58 -10.68
CA GLY A 276 -8.35 -6.99 -10.28
C GLY A 276 -9.66 -7.65 -9.86
N MET A 277 -10.51 -6.94 -9.11
CA MET A 277 -11.86 -7.40 -8.78
C MET A 277 -12.72 -7.62 -10.02
N LEU A 278 -12.54 -6.80 -11.06
CA LEU A 278 -13.24 -6.90 -12.34
C LEU A 278 -12.64 -7.93 -13.32
N GLY A 279 -11.56 -8.60 -12.95
CA GLY A 279 -11.01 -9.71 -13.76
C GLY A 279 -9.82 -9.35 -14.63
N TYR A 280 -9.33 -8.12 -14.61
CA TYR A 280 -8.14 -7.72 -15.33
C TYR A 280 -6.87 -8.26 -14.66
N ASP A 281 -5.86 -8.58 -15.46
CA ASP A 281 -4.49 -8.83 -14.99
C ASP A 281 -3.81 -7.48 -14.73
N VAL A 282 -3.63 -7.13 -13.47
CA VAL A 282 -3.21 -5.78 -13.11
C VAL A 282 -2.27 -5.76 -11.91
N ALA A 283 -1.28 -4.88 -11.97
CA ALA A 283 -0.45 -4.49 -10.83
C ALA A 283 -0.38 -2.96 -10.72
N ASN A 284 -0.12 -2.46 -9.51
CA ASN A 284 0.16 -1.05 -9.28
C ASN A 284 1.66 -0.82 -9.19
N MET A 285 2.19 0.21 -9.84
CA MET A 285 3.56 0.65 -9.66
C MET A 285 3.72 1.25 -8.25
N LYS A 286 4.43 0.52 -7.39
CA LYS A 286 4.68 0.90 -6.01
C LYS A 286 5.35 2.28 -5.94
N PHE A 287 4.84 3.14 -5.09
CA PHE A 287 5.26 4.54 -4.94
C PHE A 287 4.98 5.44 -6.15
N GLY A 288 4.42 4.94 -7.25
CA GLY A 288 3.96 5.73 -8.39
C GLY A 288 5.01 6.67 -8.98
N MET A 289 4.60 7.90 -9.34
CA MET A 289 5.53 8.91 -9.87
C MET A 289 6.66 9.27 -8.90
N MET A 290 6.45 9.14 -7.58
CA MET A 290 7.50 9.37 -6.59
C MET A 290 8.70 8.43 -6.78
N ALA A 291 8.47 7.20 -7.29
CA ALA A 291 9.53 6.27 -7.65
C ALA A 291 10.08 6.47 -9.07
N TRP A 292 9.29 7.04 -9.99
CA TRP A 292 9.62 7.17 -11.40
C TRP A 292 10.52 8.36 -11.72
N THR A 293 10.27 9.52 -11.09
CA THR A 293 10.97 10.78 -11.41
C THR A 293 11.45 11.52 -10.18
N GLU A 294 12.55 12.30 -10.37
CA GLU A 294 13.05 13.28 -9.40
C GLU A 294 12.37 14.64 -9.53
N ASP A 295 11.59 14.88 -10.59
CA ASP A 295 10.92 16.15 -10.84
C ASP A 295 9.68 16.33 -9.93
N ASP A 296 9.78 17.26 -8.96
CA ASP A 296 8.70 17.55 -8.01
C ASP A 296 7.52 18.27 -8.65
N ASP A 297 7.72 19.03 -9.74
CA ASP A 297 6.64 19.69 -10.48
C ASP A 297 5.77 18.64 -11.18
N VAL A 298 6.38 17.58 -11.74
CA VAL A 298 5.68 16.45 -12.36
C VAL A 298 5.06 15.54 -11.29
N LEU A 299 5.73 15.33 -10.17
CA LEU A 299 5.16 14.57 -9.05
C LEU A 299 3.91 15.25 -8.48
N ALA A 300 3.90 16.57 -8.41
CA ALA A 300 2.76 17.40 -7.99
C ALA A 300 2.21 17.09 -6.58
N THR A 301 3.00 16.50 -5.70
CA THR A 301 2.69 16.23 -4.29
C THR A 301 3.96 16.07 -3.48
N ALA A 302 3.86 16.18 -2.15
CA ALA A 302 5.01 15.95 -1.29
C ALA A 302 5.48 14.49 -1.35
N ARG A 303 6.80 14.31 -1.45
CA ARG A 303 7.46 13.01 -1.31
C ARG A 303 7.34 12.50 0.11
N TYR A 304 7.48 11.19 0.27
CA TYR A 304 7.75 10.63 1.59
C TYR A 304 9.16 11.04 2.03
N ASP A 305 9.27 11.51 3.24
CA ASP A 305 10.53 11.86 3.89
C ASP A 305 10.53 11.30 5.31
N VAL A 306 11.51 10.46 5.62
CA VAL A 306 11.64 9.83 6.94
C VAL A 306 11.88 10.86 8.04
N GLU A 307 12.51 11.99 7.73
CA GLU A 307 12.76 13.03 8.73
C GLU A 307 11.46 13.68 9.22
N THR A 308 10.45 13.76 8.33
CA THR A 308 9.13 14.32 8.62
C THR A 308 8.10 13.23 8.97
N ALA A 309 8.47 11.96 8.90
CA ALA A 309 7.59 10.86 9.34
C ALA A 309 7.37 10.93 10.85
N ALA A 310 6.20 10.50 11.29
CA ALA A 310 5.88 10.41 12.70
C ALA A 310 6.72 9.31 13.39
N ASP A 311 6.81 9.42 14.71
CA ASP A 311 7.41 8.39 15.57
C ASP A 311 6.54 8.26 16.82
N TYR A 312 5.35 7.70 16.62
CA TYR A 312 4.34 7.56 17.66
C TYR A 312 4.52 6.26 18.43
N THR A 313 3.93 6.23 19.62
CA THR A 313 3.92 5.06 20.50
C THR A 313 3.40 3.82 19.79
N LEU A 314 3.96 2.68 20.17
CA LEU A 314 3.62 1.36 19.69
C LEU A 314 3.16 0.48 20.84
N GLU A 315 2.37 -0.55 20.53
CA GLU A 315 2.18 -1.73 21.37
C GLU A 315 2.92 -2.90 20.72
N GLY A 316 3.44 -3.84 21.52
CA GLY A 316 4.17 -5.01 21.06
C GLY A 316 5.53 -5.19 21.74
N THR A 317 6.28 -6.23 21.37
CA THR A 317 7.52 -6.63 22.06
C THR A 317 8.66 -5.63 21.91
N ALA A 318 8.74 -4.90 20.80
CA ALA A 318 9.75 -3.85 20.62
C ALA A 318 9.47 -2.63 21.52
N ALA A 319 8.19 -2.27 21.71
CA ALA A 319 7.79 -1.20 22.63
C ALA A 319 8.09 -1.55 24.09
N GLU A 320 7.92 -2.83 24.47
CA GLU A 320 8.29 -3.32 25.82
C GLU A 320 9.80 -3.26 26.03
N ALA A 321 10.62 -3.49 25.00
CA ALA A 321 12.07 -3.42 25.08
C ALA A 321 12.56 -1.97 25.28
N GLU A 322 11.98 -1.00 24.57
CA GLU A 322 12.32 0.43 24.70
C GLU A 322 11.97 0.95 26.12
N THR A 323 10.78 0.63 26.61
CA THR A 323 10.40 1.01 27.99
C THR A 323 11.24 0.32 29.07
N GLY A 324 11.71 -0.88 28.78
CA GLY A 324 12.62 -1.63 29.65
C GLY A 324 14.02 -1.02 29.71
N GLU A 325 14.54 -0.49 28.61
CA GLU A 325 15.83 0.22 28.55
C GLU A 325 15.75 1.58 29.23
N GLU A 326 14.69 2.38 29.02
CA GLU A 326 14.49 3.65 29.74
C GLU A 326 14.40 3.42 31.25
N ALA A 327 13.66 2.40 31.71
CA ALA A 327 13.57 2.06 33.13
C ALA A 327 14.90 1.57 33.70
N ALA A 328 15.74 0.91 32.90
CA ALA A 328 17.07 0.49 33.31
C ALA A 328 18.07 1.65 33.36
N GLU A 329 17.95 2.64 32.47
CA GLU A 329 18.78 3.85 32.46
C GLU A 329 18.40 4.79 33.60
N GLU A 330 17.10 4.94 33.94
CA GLU A 330 16.63 5.71 35.10
C GLU A 330 17.04 5.04 36.42
N ALA A 331 17.08 3.69 36.49
CA ALA A 331 17.57 2.96 37.65
C ALA A 331 19.10 2.97 37.79
N ALA A 332 19.83 3.32 36.74
CA ALA A 332 21.30 3.40 36.72
C ALA A 332 21.86 4.79 37.09
N GLN A 333 21.02 5.78 37.32
CA GLN A 333 21.48 7.08 37.84
C GLN A 333 21.89 6.91 39.31
N PRO A 334 23.17 7.16 39.69
CA PRO A 334 23.61 6.97 41.05
C PRO A 334 22.95 8.04 41.97
N GLU A 335 22.16 7.58 42.94
CA GLU A 335 21.80 8.39 44.06
C GLU A 335 23.06 9.00 44.69
N THR A 336 23.17 10.32 44.69
CA THR A 336 24.25 11.02 45.38
C THR A 336 24.14 10.73 46.88
N MET A 337 25.01 9.83 47.35
CA MET A 337 25.16 9.57 48.79
C MET A 337 25.69 10.80 49.52
N PRO A 338 25.17 11.16 50.70
CA PRO A 338 25.72 12.24 51.49
C PRO A 338 27.11 11.86 52.00
N GLU A 339 28.01 12.82 51.90
CA GLU A 339 29.38 12.74 52.46
C GLU A 339 29.32 12.51 53.99
N THR A 340 29.77 11.32 54.42
CA THR A 340 30.25 11.13 55.79
C THR A 340 31.67 10.65 55.73
N GLY A 341 32.54 11.43 56.36
CA GLY A 341 33.98 11.22 56.37
C GLY A 341 34.47 10.00 57.13
N GLY A 342 35.64 9.54 56.74
CA GLY A 342 36.53 8.91 57.66
C GLY A 342 37.20 7.58 57.28
N VAL A 343 38.50 7.65 57.13
CA VAL A 343 39.63 6.71 57.37
C VAL A 343 40.07 5.79 56.24
N PRO A 344 41.36 5.80 55.91
CA PRO A 344 41.97 5.01 54.83
C PRO A 344 42.47 3.66 55.35
N PHE A 345 42.24 2.61 54.54
CA PHE A 345 42.97 1.37 54.67
C PHE A 345 43.65 0.95 53.35
N PRO A 346 44.82 0.25 53.42
CA PRO A 346 45.75 0.19 52.33
C PRO A 346 45.45 -0.92 51.30
N VAL A 347 45.83 -0.64 50.04
CA VAL A 347 45.71 -1.52 48.91
C VAL A 347 46.89 -2.49 48.94
N GLU A 348 46.62 -3.79 48.88
CA GLU A 348 47.53 -4.76 48.30
C GLU A 348 46.77 -5.92 47.66
N GLY A 349 46.88 -5.98 46.35
CA GLY A 349 47.06 -7.23 45.54
C GLY A 349 45.88 -8.16 45.39
N LEU A 350 45.32 -8.23 44.17
CA LEU A 350 45.32 -9.49 43.39
C LEU A 350 44.89 -9.25 41.92
N LEU A 351 45.86 -9.37 41.05
CA LEU A 351 45.67 -9.58 39.60
C LEU A 351 45.48 -11.08 39.35
N ILE A 352 44.36 -11.51 38.83
CA ILE A 352 44.13 -12.77 38.08
C ILE A 352 42.92 -12.44 37.19
N GLY A 353 42.95 -12.21 35.87
CA GLY A 353 43.34 -13.15 34.82
C GLY A 353 42.12 -13.85 34.27
N PHE A 354 41.41 -13.26 33.29
CA PHE A 354 40.56 -14.00 32.35
C PHE A 354 40.80 -13.48 30.94
N GLY A 355 41.68 -14.20 30.25
CA GLY A 355 41.81 -14.12 28.80
C GLY A 355 41.09 -15.30 28.16
N ALA A 356 40.62 -15.05 26.95
CA ALA A 356 40.31 -16.00 25.89
C ALA A 356 39.02 -16.81 25.95
N LEU A 357 38.10 -16.40 25.05
CA LEU A 357 37.31 -17.32 24.23
C LEU A 357 36.71 -16.53 23.03
N THR A 358 37.57 -16.23 22.05
CA THR A 358 37.13 -15.93 20.68
C THR A 358 37.72 -17.01 19.80
N ALA A 359 36.88 -17.92 19.27
CA ALA A 359 37.07 -18.63 18.00
C ALA A 359 36.13 -19.85 17.93
N ALA A 360 35.00 -19.70 17.25
CA ALA A 360 34.36 -20.78 16.49
C ALA A 360 33.04 -20.33 15.87
N ALA A 361 33.07 -19.60 14.77
CA ALA A 361 31.97 -19.52 13.80
C ALA A 361 32.50 -19.04 12.45
N GLY A 362 33.27 -19.85 11.77
CA GLY A 362 33.84 -19.57 10.47
C GLY A 362 34.15 -20.85 9.69
N ALA A 363 33.16 -21.72 9.46
CA ALA A 363 33.34 -22.84 8.54
C ALA A 363 32.01 -23.56 8.22
N TYR A 364 31.09 -22.88 7.52
CA TYR A 364 29.97 -23.58 6.86
C TYR A 364 29.42 -22.85 5.66
N LEU A 365 30.27 -22.40 4.75
CA LEU A 365 29.87 -21.93 3.41
C LEU A 365 30.99 -22.18 2.40
N ARG A 366 31.23 -23.45 2.07
CA ARG A 366 31.94 -23.84 0.85
C ARG A 366 31.70 -25.31 0.55
N ARG A 367 30.60 -25.59 -0.20
CA ARG A 367 30.47 -26.71 -1.13
C ARG A 367 29.05 -26.81 -1.69
N ARG A 368 28.85 -26.21 -2.86
CA ARG A 368 28.03 -26.72 -3.96
C ARG A 368 28.17 -25.77 -5.16
N LYS A 369 29.24 -25.97 -5.89
CA LYS A 369 29.28 -25.78 -7.34
C LYS A 369 29.70 -27.13 -7.91
N VAL A 370 29.12 -27.47 -9.06
CA VAL A 370 29.31 -28.66 -9.90
C VAL A 370 28.27 -29.76 -9.63
N ALA A 371 27.18 -29.72 -10.37
CA ALA A 371 26.75 -30.55 -11.48
C ALA A 371 25.44 -29.99 -12.01
#